data_5be532a89358c4253d9eb6322931047e
#
_entry.id   5be532a89358c4253d9eb6322931047e
#
_cell.length_a   1.000
_cell.length_b   1.000
_cell.length_c   1.000
_cell.angle_alpha   90.00
_cell.angle_beta   90.00
_cell.angle_gamma   90.00
#
_symmetry.space_group_name_H-M   'P 1'
#
loop_
_entity.id
_entity.type
_entity.pdbx_description
1 polymer ?
#
loop_
_entity_poly.entity_id
_entity_poly.type
_entity_poly.pdbx_seq_one_letter_code
_entity_poly.pdbx_strand_id
1 'polypeptide(L)'
;ASIHEGYTGYVNSARKLFKKIGAILTEIDISKEEYSTIKSVLEESDVIYFTGGNSFFLIDQLRKSGIDELLKKEVMNGKLMIGESAGAIICSSTITYIEQMDKKPEDYSQEDDKGLNFVDFYVLPHYLTAPFKKVTEKILAEFSDLNICPINNHQAIIVNDKSAKVICID
;
A
#
# COMPACT_ATOMS: atom_id res chain seq x y z
N ALA A 1 5.71 -0.03 6.66
CA ALA A 1 5.58 -1.43 6.24
C ALA A 1 6.94 -2.12 6.18
N SER A 2 7.89 -1.59 5.43
CA SER A 2 9.22 -2.18 5.21
C SER A 2 10.04 -2.43 6.47
N ILE A 3 9.92 -1.58 7.47
CA ILE A 3 10.71 -1.66 8.72
C ILE A 3 10.37 -2.91 9.52
N HIS A 4 9.11 -3.34 9.51
CA HIS A 4 8.67 -4.55 10.21
C HIS A 4 9.31 -5.83 9.65
N GLU A 5 9.62 -5.86 8.36
CA GLU A 5 10.15 -7.06 7.69
C GLU A 5 11.68 -7.19 7.73
N GLY A 6 12.40 -6.15 8.15
CA GLY A 6 13.86 -6.14 8.19
C GLY A 6 14.57 -6.21 6.83
N TYR A 7 13.83 -6.29 5.72
CA TYR A 7 14.35 -6.26 4.36
C TYR A 7 14.01 -4.93 3.68
N THR A 8 15.01 -4.25 3.18
CA THR A 8 14.89 -2.90 2.60
C THR A 8 15.30 -2.80 1.13
N GLY A 9 15.50 -3.93 0.46
CA GLY A 9 15.96 -3.96 -0.93
C GLY A 9 15.04 -3.19 -1.89
N TYR A 10 13.73 -3.36 -1.76
CA TYR A 10 12.73 -2.65 -2.56
C TYR A 10 12.68 -1.15 -2.23
N VAL A 11 12.90 -0.75 -0.98
CA VAL A 11 13.02 0.67 -0.60
C VAL A 11 14.21 1.33 -1.30
N ASN A 12 15.36 0.64 -1.34
CA ASN A 12 16.54 1.13 -2.06
C ASN A 12 16.31 1.22 -3.56
N SER A 13 15.54 0.29 -4.13
CA SER A 13 15.15 0.33 -5.54
C SER A 13 14.23 1.52 -5.84
N ALA A 14 13.24 1.78 -4.98
CA ALA A 14 12.37 2.95 -5.07
C ALA A 14 13.18 4.26 -5.01
N ARG A 15 14.10 4.40 -4.04
CA ARG A 15 15.01 5.57 -3.95
C ARG A 15 15.77 5.83 -5.24
N LYS A 16 16.35 4.77 -5.82
CA LYS A 16 17.10 4.87 -7.09
C LYS A 16 16.19 5.29 -8.24
N LEU A 17 14.97 4.74 -8.31
CA LEU A 17 13.99 5.07 -9.34
C LEU A 17 13.58 6.54 -9.26
N PHE A 18 13.14 7.00 -8.09
CA PHE A 18 12.71 8.38 -7.89
C PHE A 18 13.84 9.39 -8.14
N LYS A 19 15.05 9.07 -7.70
CA LYS A 19 16.24 9.88 -8.01
C LYS A 19 16.51 9.95 -9.53
N LYS A 20 16.35 8.84 -10.25
CA LYS A 20 16.55 8.77 -11.70
C LYS A 20 15.57 9.68 -12.47
N ILE A 21 14.34 9.81 -11.99
CA ILE A 21 13.33 10.69 -12.62
C ILE A 21 13.37 12.13 -12.08
N GLY A 22 14.34 12.47 -11.23
CA GLY A 22 14.52 13.82 -10.70
C GLY A 22 13.58 14.22 -9.57
N ALA A 23 12.91 13.27 -8.92
CA ALA A 23 12.06 13.55 -7.78
C ALA A 23 12.88 13.90 -6.53
N ILE A 24 12.40 14.87 -5.75
CA ILE A 24 12.91 15.19 -4.43
C ILE A 24 12.20 14.29 -3.42
N LEU A 25 12.96 13.50 -2.66
CA LEU A 25 12.41 12.56 -1.69
C LEU A 25 12.52 13.11 -0.27
N THR A 26 11.39 13.14 0.42
CA THR A 26 11.32 13.23 1.88
C THR A 26 10.87 11.90 2.42
N GLU A 27 11.76 11.19 3.10
CA GLU A 27 11.44 9.87 3.67
C GLU A 27 11.00 10.02 5.11
N ILE A 28 9.93 9.32 5.45
CA ILE A 28 9.34 9.37 6.78
C ILE A 28 8.98 7.96 7.29
N ASP A 29 9.26 7.72 8.55
CA ASP A 29 8.83 6.52 9.27
C ASP A 29 7.65 6.85 10.17
N ILE A 30 6.43 6.63 9.68
CA ILE A 30 5.20 6.96 10.40
C ILE A 30 5.05 6.24 11.75
N SER A 31 5.85 5.20 12.01
CA SER A 31 5.86 4.51 13.31
C SER A 31 6.70 5.21 14.38
N LYS A 32 7.46 6.23 14.01
CA LYS A 32 8.40 6.93 14.90
C LYS A 32 8.19 8.43 14.97
N GLU A 33 7.56 9.00 13.94
CA GLU A 33 7.41 10.43 13.84
C GLU A 33 6.13 10.92 14.52
N GLU A 34 6.19 12.13 15.04
CA GLU A 34 5.04 12.78 15.63
C GLU A 34 4.02 13.21 14.54
N TYR A 35 2.73 13.23 14.90
CA TYR A 35 1.64 13.63 13.99
C TYR A 35 1.92 14.94 13.25
N SER A 36 2.44 15.96 13.94
CA SER A 36 2.75 17.27 13.34
C SER A 36 3.79 17.20 12.22
N THR A 37 4.82 16.36 12.40
CA THR A 37 5.85 16.12 11.38
C THR A 37 5.28 15.41 10.17
N ILE A 38 4.53 14.32 10.41
CA ILE A 38 3.89 13.54 9.33
C ILE A 38 2.92 14.43 8.56
N LYS A 39 2.10 15.21 9.27
CA LYS A 39 1.15 16.15 8.67
C LYS A 39 1.84 17.17 7.76
N SER A 40 2.89 17.85 8.24
CA SER A 40 3.64 18.83 7.44
C SER A 40 4.17 18.21 6.15
N VAL A 41 4.84 17.05 6.25
CA VAL A 41 5.37 16.35 5.07
C VAL A 41 4.26 15.93 4.12
N LEU A 42 3.14 15.43 4.63
CA LEU A 42 2.00 15.01 3.83
C LEU A 42 1.37 16.19 3.07
N GLU A 43 1.20 17.34 3.74
CA GLU A 43 0.60 18.53 3.14
C GLU A 43 1.53 19.19 2.11
N GLU A 44 2.84 19.23 2.35
CA GLU A 44 3.84 19.88 1.49
C GLU A 44 4.25 19.02 0.28
N SER A 45 4.03 17.70 0.30
CA SER A 45 4.42 16.81 -0.78
C SER A 45 3.41 16.84 -1.93
N ASP A 46 3.90 16.82 -3.18
CA ASP A 46 3.07 16.69 -4.38
C ASP A 46 2.54 15.26 -4.58
N VAL A 47 3.31 14.27 -4.14
CA VAL A 47 3.03 12.83 -4.31
C VAL A 47 3.31 12.09 -3.03
N ILE A 48 2.42 11.15 -2.69
CA ILE A 48 2.59 10.24 -1.57
C ILE A 48 2.97 8.88 -2.13
N TYR A 49 4.03 8.28 -1.60
CA TYR A 49 4.45 6.94 -1.97
C TYR A 49 4.54 6.03 -0.74
N PHE A 50 3.77 4.96 -0.74
CA PHE A 50 3.87 3.89 0.26
C PHE A 50 4.68 2.72 -0.28
N THR A 51 5.74 2.38 0.41
CA THR A 51 6.57 1.21 0.10
C THR A 51 5.83 -0.09 0.38
N GLY A 52 6.32 -1.17 -0.19
CA GLY A 52 5.94 -2.52 0.19
C GLY A 52 6.29 -2.85 1.64
N GLY A 53 6.01 -4.07 2.06
CA GLY A 53 6.17 -4.60 3.39
C GLY A 53 4.88 -5.21 3.91
N ASN A 54 4.70 -5.28 5.23
CA ASN A 54 3.52 -5.87 5.85
C ASN A 54 2.33 -4.90 5.83
N SER A 55 1.21 -5.32 5.24
CA SER A 55 0.01 -4.50 5.05
C SER A 55 -0.73 -4.22 6.38
N PHE A 56 -0.77 -5.19 7.28
CA PHE A 56 -1.39 -5.02 8.60
C PHE A 56 -0.58 -4.03 9.46
N PHE A 57 0.74 -4.13 9.42
CA PHE A 57 1.59 -3.16 10.10
C PHE A 57 1.38 -1.75 9.53
N LEU A 58 1.30 -1.60 8.21
CA LEU A 58 1.12 -0.30 7.58
C LEU A 58 -0.19 0.37 8.01
N ILE A 59 -1.32 -0.35 7.93
CA ILE A 59 -2.62 0.22 8.30
C ILE A 59 -2.71 0.52 9.80
N ASP A 60 -2.11 -0.33 10.64
CA ASP A 60 -2.04 -0.12 12.08
C ASP A 60 -1.26 1.15 12.44
N GLN A 61 -0.10 1.37 11.81
CA GLN A 61 0.70 2.57 12.05
C GLN A 61 0.04 3.84 11.51
N LEU A 62 -0.65 3.79 10.38
CA LEU A 62 -1.44 4.92 9.87
C LEU A 62 -2.51 5.36 10.88
N ARG A 63 -3.21 4.40 11.48
CA ARG A 63 -4.24 4.68 12.48
C ARG A 63 -3.67 5.11 13.83
N LYS A 64 -2.63 4.44 14.32
CA LYS A 64 -1.95 4.83 15.57
C LYS A 64 -1.39 6.25 15.51
N SER A 65 -0.87 6.65 14.36
CA SER A 65 -0.38 8.03 14.15
C SER A 65 -1.51 9.05 13.97
N GLY A 66 -2.76 8.61 13.74
CA GLY A 66 -3.92 9.46 13.48
C GLY A 66 -3.88 10.16 12.12
N ILE A 67 -3.00 9.72 11.20
CA ILE A 67 -2.79 10.39 9.91
C ILE A 67 -3.72 9.86 8.80
N ASP A 68 -4.40 8.74 9.02
CA ASP A 68 -5.23 8.06 8.04
C ASP A 68 -6.38 8.94 7.50
N GLU A 69 -7.03 9.72 8.35
CA GLU A 69 -8.09 10.63 7.93
C GLU A 69 -7.54 11.82 7.12
N LEU A 70 -6.37 12.36 7.51
CA LEU A 70 -5.73 13.41 6.71
C LEU A 70 -5.27 12.88 5.36
N LEU A 71 -4.70 11.67 5.32
CA LEU A 71 -4.31 10.99 4.10
C LEU A 71 -5.50 10.83 3.14
N LYS A 72 -6.64 10.35 3.66
CA LYS A 72 -7.88 10.24 2.87
C LYS A 72 -8.30 11.59 2.30
N LYS A 73 -8.29 12.62 3.12
CA LYS A 73 -8.64 13.98 2.69
C LYS A 73 -7.71 14.47 1.57
N GLU A 74 -6.41 14.31 1.70
CA GLU A 74 -5.44 14.75 0.69
C GLU A 74 -5.61 14.00 -0.65
N VAL A 75 -5.80 12.67 -0.60
CA VAL A 75 -6.03 11.86 -1.80
C VAL A 75 -7.37 12.23 -2.47
N MET A 76 -8.44 12.38 -1.69
CA MET A 76 -9.76 12.80 -2.23
C MET A 76 -9.75 14.22 -2.80
N ASN A 77 -8.83 15.08 -2.35
CA ASN A 77 -8.60 16.40 -2.93
C ASN A 77 -7.70 16.38 -4.19
N GLY A 78 -7.33 15.20 -4.67
CA GLY A 78 -6.59 15.00 -5.92
C GLY A 78 -5.07 14.86 -5.75
N LYS A 79 -4.55 14.71 -4.53
CA LYS A 79 -3.12 14.41 -4.33
C LYS A 79 -2.83 13.00 -4.83
N LEU A 80 -1.81 12.86 -5.68
CA LEU A 80 -1.42 11.56 -6.22
C LEU A 80 -0.86 10.66 -5.12
N MET A 81 -1.41 9.47 -5.00
CA MET A 81 -0.90 8.41 -4.15
C MET A 81 -0.42 7.23 -4.99
N ILE A 82 0.77 6.73 -4.70
CA ILE A 82 1.36 5.54 -5.30
C ILE A 82 1.54 4.50 -4.21
N GLY A 83 0.94 3.34 -4.37
CA GLY A 83 1.08 2.20 -3.45
C GLY A 83 1.86 1.06 -4.09
N GLU A 84 2.96 0.64 -3.46
CA GLU A 84 3.69 -0.58 -3.82
C GLU A 84 3.31 -1.71 -2.88
N SER A 85 2.88 -2.87 -3.40
CA SER A 85 2.54 -4.07 -2.61
C SER A 85 1.59 -3.74 -1.45
N ALA A 86 2.07 -3.72 -0.19
CA ALA A 86 1.28 -3.33 0.99
C ALA A 86 0.58 -1.97 0.80
N GLY A 87 1.28 -0.98 0.22
CA GLY A 87 0.71 0.33 -0.09
C GLY A 87 -0.45 0.29 -1.07
N ALA A 88 -0.47 -0.69 -1.99
CA ALA A 88 -1.60 -0.91 -2.90
C ALA A 88 -2.75 -1.69 -2.21
N ILE A 89 -2.43 -2.70 -1.42
CA ILE A 89 -3.40 -3.53 -0.69
C ILE A 89 -4.27 -2.68 0.23
N ILE A 90 -3.68 -1.74 0.98
CA ILE A 90 -4.43 -0.89 1.92
C ILE A 90 -5.43 0.06 1.26
N CYS A 91 -5.38 0.23 -0.07
CA CYS A 91 -6.37 1.03 -0.82
C CYS A 91 -7.75 0.36 -0.89
N SER A 92 -7.84 -0.94 -0.68
CA SER A 92 -9.08 -1.71 -0.69
C SER A 92 -9.95 -1.41 0.55
N SER A 93 -11.21 -1.82 0.54
CA SER A 93 -12.14 -1.60 1.68
C SER A 93 -11.78 -2.43 2.91
N THR A 94 -11.20 -3.63 2.73
CA THR A 94 -10.65 -4.48 3.80
C THR A 94 -9.39 -5.17 3.29
N ILE A 95 -8.52 -5.58 4.23
CA ILE A 95 -7.30 -6.32 3.94
C ILE A 95 -7.32 -7.75 4.51
N THR A 96 -8.46 -8.21 5.00
CA THR A 96 -8.63 -9.58 5.56
C THR A 96 -8.24 -10.66 4.55
N TYR A 97 -8.53 -10.46 3.27
CA TYR A 97 -8.28 -11.44 2.20
C TYR A 97 -6.80 -11.80 2.02
N ILE A 98 -5.85 -10.97 2.53
CA ILE A 98 -4.41 -11.23 2.36
C ILE A 98 -3.74 -11.84 3.60
N GLU A 99 -4.47 -12.27 4.63
CA GLU A 99 -3.89 -12.87 5.85
C GLU A 99 -2.98 -14.08 5.59
N GLN A 100 -3.19 -14.77 4.46
CA GLN A 100 -2.32 -15.87 4.05
C GLN A 100 -0.97 -15.40 3.49
N MET A 101 -0.89 -14.16 3.02
CA MET A 101 0.32 -13.55 2.45
C MET A 101 1.07 -12.72 3.48
N ASP A 102 0.36 -11.92 4.26
CA ASP A 102 0.89 -11.07 5.32
C ASP A 102 0.34 -11.53 6.67
N LYS A 103 1.21 -11.74 7.64
CA LYS A 103 0.78 -12.07 9.01
C LYS A 103 0.56 -10.79 9.82
N LYS A 104 -0.46 -10.79 10.65
CA LYS A 104 -0.66 -9.72 11.63
C LYS A 104 0.51 -9.67 12.60
N PRO A 105 1.11 -8.48 12.87
CA PRO A 105 2.08 -8.30 13.95
C PRO A 105 1.49 -8.69 15.31
N GLU A 106 2.35 -9.08 16.25
CA GLU A 106 1.92 -9.46 17.61
C GLU A 106 1.24 -8.30 18.35
N ASP A 107 1.66 -7.06 18.04
CA ASP A 107 1.15 -5.81 18.61
C ASP A 107 0.07 -5.13 17.76
N TYR A 108 -0.49 -5.86 16.77
CA TYR A 108 -1.58 -5.37 15.94
C TYR A 108 -2.80 -5.03 16.79
N SER A 109 -3.25 -3.78 16.74
CA SER A 109 -4.22 -3.23 17.69
C SER A 109 -5.58 -2.90 17.08
N GLN A 110 -5.76 -3.15 15.77
CA GLN A 110 -7.02 -2.82 15.10
C GLN A 110 -8.08 -3.89 15.36
N GLU A 111 -9.30 -3.46 15.71
CA GLU A 111 -10.45 -4.35 15.92
C GLU A 111 -10.97 -4.96 14.61
N ASP A 112 -10.76 -4.26 13.50
CA ASP A 112 -11.14 -4.69 12.16
C ASP A 112 -9.98 -4.49 11.17
N ASP A 113 -10.02 -5.22 10.06
CA ASP A 113 -9.02 -5.19 9.00
C ASP A 113 -9.45 -4.24 7.87
N LYS A 114 -10.16 -3.16 8.16
CA LYS A 114 -10.54 -2.17 7.14
C LYS A 114 -9.32 -1.52 6.52
N GLY A 115 -9.32 -1.37 5.21
CA GLY A 115 -8.37 -0.57 4.47
C GLY A 115 -8.77 0.92 4.42
N LEU A 116 -8.17 1.65 3.51
CA LEU A 116 -8.46 3.08 3.30
C LEU A 116 -9.71 3.32 2.43
N ASN A 117 -10.18 2.29 1.73
CA ASN A 117 -11.37 2.32 0.88
C ASN A 117 -11.30 3.39 -0.24
N PHE A 118 -10.15 3.46 -0.91
CA PHE A 118 -9.95 4.35 -2.07
C PHE A 118 -10.47 3.74 -3.37
N VAL A 119 -10.63 2.42 -3.42
CA VAL A 119 -11.08 1.67 -4.60
C VAL A 119 -12.17 0.68 -4.22
N ASP A 120 -13.03 0.33 -5.17
CA ASP A 120 -14.16 -0.60 -5.03
C ASP A 120 -13.82 -2.05 -5.42
N PHE A 121 -12.53 -2.35 -5.46
CA PHE A 121 -11.99 -3.69 -5.74
C PHE A 121 -10.86 -4.03 -4.75
N TYR A 122 -10.40 -5.29 -4.77
CA TYR A 122 -9.35 -5.78 -3.89
C TYR A 122 -8.06 -5.99 -4.67
N VAL A 123 -7.01 -5.25 -4.32
CA VAL A 123 -5.72 -5.34 -5.03
C VAL A 123 -4.95 -6.56 -4.57
N LEU A 124 -4.61 -7.48 -5.47
CA LEU A 124 -3.76 -8.63 -5.18
C LEU A 124 -2.45 -8.54 -5.97
N PRO A 125 -1.39 -7.96 -5.37
CA PRO A 125 -0.09 -7.86 -6.02
C PRO A 125 0.63 -9.20 -6.08
N HIS A 126 1.73 -9.25 -6.84
CA HIS A 126 2.62 -10.41 -6.99
C HIS A 126 1.95 -11.66 -7.58
N TYR A 127 0.81 -11.52 -8.26
CA TYR A 127 0.12 -12.64 -8.88
C TYR A 127 1.06 -13.39 -9.82
N LEU A 128 1.11 -14.73 -9.67
CA LEU A 128 1.99 -15.65 -10.40
C LEU A 128 3.49 -15.36 -10.28
N THR A 129 3.91 -14.50 -9.36
CA THR A 129 5.32 -14.15 -9.15
C THR A 129 5.90 -14.88 -7.94
N ALA A 130 7.07 -15.48 -8.07
CA ALA A 130 7.75 -16.12 -6.95
C ALA A 130 8.21 -15.05 -5.91
N PRO A 131 8.10 -15.36 -4.61
CA PRO A 131 7.65 -16.60 -3.98
C PRO A 131 6.12 -16.68 -3.79
N PHE A 132 5.33 -15.68 -4.19
CA PHE A 132 3.93 -15.49 -3.86
C PHE A 132 2.95 -16.28 -4.75
N LYS A 133 3.42 -16.96 -5.80
CA LYS A 133 2.57 -17.64 -6.78
C LYS A 133 1.49 -18.50 -6.12
N LYS A 134 1.89 -19.42 -5.24
CA LYS A 134 0.94 -20.38 -4.63
C LYS A 134 -0.06 -19.70 -3.69
N VAL A 135 0.37 -18.70 -2.92
CA VAL A 135 -0.51 -18.01 -1.98
C VAL A 135 -1.50 -17.11 -2.71
N THR A 136 -1.09 -16.45 -3.80
CA THR A 136 -2.01 -15.62 -4.59
C THR A 136 -3.06 -16.45 -5.34
N GLU A 137 -2.70 -17.64 -5.87
CA GLU A 137 -3.65 -18.57 -6.45
C GLU A 137 -4.67 -19.08 -5.40
N LYS A 138 -4.20 -19.36 -4.17
CA LYS A 138 -5.07 -19.79 -3.08
C LYS A 138 -6.03 -18.69 -2.63
N ILE A 139 -5.57 -17.45 -2.50
CA ILE A 139 -6.42 -16.29 -2.17
C ILE A 139 -7.53 -16.12 -3.21
N LEU A 140 -7.21 -16.18 -4.51
CA LEU A 140 -8.22 -16.07 -5.57
C LEU A 140 -9.26 -17.19 -5.52
N ALA A 141 -8.86 -18.40 -5.15
CA ALA A 141 -9.79 -19.53 -5.03
C ALA A 141 -10.69 -19.42 -3.80
N GLU A 142 -10.15 -18.94 -2.67
CA GLU A 142 -10.86 -18.83 -1.40
C GLU A 142 -11.85 -17.65 -1.39
N PHE A 143 -11.47 -16.54 -2.01
CA PHE A 143 -12.26 -15.29 -2.05
C PHE A 143 -12.84 -15.04 -3.46
N SER A 144 -13.36 -16.09 -4.11
CA SER A 144 -13.87 -16.02 -5.48
C SER A 144 -15.07 -15.09 -5.69
N ASP A 145 -15.78 -14.74 -4.63
CA ASP A 145 -16.90 -13.80 -4.60
C ASP A 145 -16.49 -12.34 -4.42
N LEU A 146 -15.21 -12.08 -4.10
CA LEU A 146 -14.69 -10.73 -4.06
C LEU A 146 -14.23 -10.25 -5.45
N ASN A 147 -14.42 -8.97 -5.72
CA ASN A 147 -13.90 -8.32 -6.92
C ASN A 147 -12.38 -8.10 -6.78
N ILE A 148 -11.60 -9.20 -6.84
CA ILE A 148 -10.13 -9.13 -6.73
C ILE A 148 -9.53 -8.77 -8.08
N CYS A 149 -8.64 -7.78 -8.09
CA CYS A 149 -7.82 -7.38 -9.23
C CYS A 149 -6.37 -7.89 -9.04
N PRO A 150 -6.02 -9.07 -9.59
CA PRO A 150 -4.68 -9.61 -9.49
C PRO A 150 -3.75 -8.90 -10.47
N ILE A 151 -2.57 -8.48 -10.00
CA ILE A 151 -1.51 -7.90 -10.82
C ILE A 151 -0.16 -8.55 -10.51
N ASN A 152 0.66 -8.75 -11.54
CA ASN A 152 2.02 -9.22 -11.38
C ASN A 152 3.01 -8.04 -11.24
N ASN A 153 4.31 -8.33 -11.10
CA ASN A 153 5.33 -7.30 -10.87
C ASN A 153 5.66 -6.43 -12.12
N HIS A 154 5.05 -6.73 -13.27
CA HIS A 154 5.15 -5.93 -14.51
C HIS A 154 3.86 -5.17 -14.82
N GLN A 155 2.98 -5.04 -13.84
CA GLN A 155 1.69 -4.39 -14.01
C GLN A 155 1.46 -3.33 -12.94
N ALA A 156 0.69 -2.31 -13.29
CA ALA A 156 0.18 -1.33 -12.35
C ALA A 156 -1.30 -1.08 -12.62
N ILE A 157 -2.04 -0.65 -11.59
CA ILE A 157 -3.41 -0.19 -11.72
C ILE A 157 -3.39 1.32 -11.65
N ILE A 158 -3.84 1.99 -12.71
CA ILE A 158 -4.06 3.43 -12.69
C ILE A 158 -5.54 3.66 -12.36
N VAL A 159 -5.77 4.40 -11.28
CA VAL A 159 -7.12 4.79 -10.85
C VAL A 159 -7.26 6.29 -11.03
N ASN A 160 -8.34 6.71 -11.68
CA ASN A 160 -8.71 8.11 -11.85
C ASN A 160 -10.23 8.23 -11.68
N ASP A 161 -10.67 8.92 -10.66
CA ASP A 161 -12.08 8.98 -10.24
C ASP A 161 -12.71 7.58 -10.13
N LYS A 162 -13.67 7.29 -11.03
CA LYS A 162 -14.40 6.01 -11.09
C LYS A 162 -13.84 5.01 -12.08
N SER A 163 -12.73 5.34 -12.74
CA SER A 163 -12.10 4.46 -13.73
C SER A 163 -10.85 3.82 -13.17
N ALA A 164 -10.72 2.51 -13.36
CA ALA A 164 -9.51 1.77 -13.06
C ALA A 164 -9.02 1.03 -14.31
N LYS A 165 -7.73 1.07 -14.58
CA LYS A 165 -7.12 0.41 -15.72
C LYS A 165 -5.82 -0.27 -15.33
N VAL A 166 -5.71 -1.57 -15.63
CA VAL A 166 -4.44 -2.30 -15.53
C VAL A 166 -3.59 -1.96 -16.74
N ILE A 167 -2.35 -1.59 -16.51
CA ILE A 167 -1.32 -1.36 -17.52
C ILE A 167 -0.16 -2.32 -17.33
N CYS A 168 0.48 -2.73 -18.43
CA CYS A 168 1.75 -3.45 -18.40
C CYS A 168 2.91 -2.45 -18.47
N ILE A 169 3.96 -2.72 -17.72
CA ILE A 169 5.20 -1.95 -17.69
C ILE A 169 6.27 -2.85 -18.32
N ASP A 170 6.76 -2.47 -19.46
CA ASP A 170 7.83 -3.17 -20.19
C ASP A 170 9.21 -2.94 -19.56
#